data_c6e56404e8dffaa88a116bf46fc7b79e
#
_entry.id   c6e56404e8dffaa88a116bf46fc7b79e
#
_cell.length_a   1.000
_cell.length_b   1.000
_cell.length_c   1.000
_cell.angle_alpha   90.00
_cell.angle_beta   90.00
_cell.angle_gamma   90.00
#
_symmetry.space_group_name_H-M   'P 1'
#
loop_
_entity.id
_entity.type
_entity.pdbx_description
1 polymer ?
#
loop_
_entity_poly.entity_id
_entity_poly.type
_entity_poly.pdbx_seq_one_letter_code
_entity_poly.pdbx_strand_id
1 'polypeptide(L)'
;VLIGRNNIEDAYDRIRSLDTAGITKRMRANYYTQQMVVYGRLASQNTSESRSRAYADTLARIRRVRIGFDGHSYVTRQRLRAIDLLSQQRCDEALDVLLPLYNPRQSSRTLARVAYNIANVYETLGDREQRKYWLARAAVNDLRTPVREYLSLYELALMMFEEKDMERAARYIQCTVADMLSCNYNTRIFHSSQAEMIINQAVVYSINSRSRILTVMVSVFLLLLVIIALLLFHTQRQHRRLRRNTSLIYEVNRRLHERNEQFRIVNDH
;
A
#
# COMPACT_ATOMS: atom_id res chain seq x y z
N VAL A 1 -0.85 -3.11 -27.64
CA VAL A 1 -2.09 -3.89 -27.46
C VAL A 1 -1.82 -5.36 -27.20
N LEU A 2 -0.91 -6.03 -27.95
CA LEU A 2 -0.59 -7.46 -27.76
C LEU A 2 0.21 -7.77 -26.50
N ILE A 3 1.14 -6.91 -26.13
CA ILE A 3 1.92 -7.03 -24.89
C ILE A 3 0.99 -7.01 -23.68
N GLY A 4 -0.15 -6.30 -23.80
CA GLY A 4 -1.20 -6.29 -22.81
C GLY A 4 -2.02 -7.57 -22.69
N ARG A 5 -2.08 -8.39 -23.75
CA ARG A 5 -2.95 -9.60 -23.81
C ARG A 5 -2.25 -10.93 -23.47
N ASN A 6 -1.14 -10.89 -22.80
CA ASN A 6 -0.46 -12.09 -22.27
C ASN A 6 0.31 -12.95 -23.31
N ASN A 7 0.43 -12.54 -24.56
CA ASN A 7 1.16 -13.31 -25.56
C ASN A 7 2.47 -12.60 -25.92
N ILE A 8 3.55 -12.91 -25.18
CA ILE A 8 4.86 -12.30 -25.40
C ILE A 8 5.51 -12.85 -26.68
N GLU A 9 5.21 -14.10 -27.06
CA GLU A 9 5.72 -14.71 -28.27
C GLU A 9 5.14 -14.07 -29.52
N ASP A 10 3.82 -13.88 -29.57
CA ASP A 10 3.18 -13.13 -30.66
C ASP A 10 3.69 -11.68 -30.77
N ALA A 11 3.94 -11.03 -29.61
CA ALA A 11 4.53 -9.70 -29.59
C ALA A 11 5.97 -9.71 -30.13
N TYR A 12 6.75 -10.76 -29.83
CA TYR A 12 8.09 -10.94 -30.34
C TYR A 12 8.09 -11.15 -31.86
N ASP A 13 7.25 -12.05 -32.36
CA ASP A 13 7.15 -12.34 -33.79
C ASP A 13 6.71 -11.11 -34.60
N ARG A 14 5.71 -10.36 -34.08
CA ARG A 14 5.29 -9.12 -34.72
C ARG A 14 6.35 -8.04 -34.72
N ILE A 15 7.12 -7.89 -33.64
CA ILE A 15 8.20 -6.91 -33.59
C ILE A 15 9.30 -7.28 -34.60
N ARG A 16 9.57 -8.55 -34.81
CA ARG A 16 10.56 -9.01 -35.80
C ARG A 16 10.08 -8.86 -37.24
N SER A 17 8.78 -9.03 -37.48
CA SER A 17 8.19 -8.92 -38.82
C SER A 17 7.89 -7.48 -39.24
N LEU A 18 8.00 -6.50 -38.34
CA LEU A 18 7.71 -5.10 -38.65
C LEU A 18 8.75 -4.52 -39.63
N ASP A 19 8.26 -4.08 -40.80
CA ASP A 19 9.06 -3.25 -41.68
C ASP A 19 9.28 -1.87 -41.04
N THR A 20 10.55 -1.54 -40.85
CA THR A 20 10.97 -0.26 -40.26
C THR A 20 11.45 0.74 -41.31
N ALA A 21 11.37 0.39 -42.60
CA ALA A 21 11.65 1.32 -43.68
C ALA A 21 10.56 2.42 -43.73
N GLY A 22 10.98 3.66 -43.80
CA GLY A 22 10.05 4.81 -43.94
C GLY A 22 9.29 5.23 -42.68
N ILE A 23 9.46 4.60 -41.51
CA ILE A 23 8.78 5.05 -40.26
C ILE A 23 9.36 6.38 -39.75
N THR A 24 8.48 7.23 -39.22
CA THR A 24 8.89 8.52 -38.62
C THR A 24 9.81 8.34 -37.41
N LYS A 25 10.59 9.37 -37.05
CA LYS A 25 11.44 9.36 -35.84
C LYS A 25 10.63 8.99 -34.59
N ARG A 26 9.41 9.51 -34.44
CA ARG A 26 8.52 9.22 -33.31
C ARG A 26 8.10 7.73 -33.27
N MET A 27 7.73 7.18 -34.41
CA MET A 27 7.35 5.76 -34.51
C MET A 27 8.56 4.85 -34.24
N ARG A 28 9.76 5.22 -34.71
CA ARG A 28 11.00 4.50 -34.43
C ARG A 28 11.36 4.51 -32.94
N ALA A 29 11.15 5.64 -32.27
CA ALA A 29 11.31 5.72 -30.79
C ALA A 29 10.34 4.77 -30.05
N ASN A 30 9.09 4.70 -30.50
CA ASN A 30 8.10 3.77 -29.95
C ASN A 30 8.47 2.32 -30.27
N TYR A 31 8.96 2.02 -31.44
CA TYR A 31 9.42 0.70 -31.84
C TYR A 31 10.53 0.18 -30.90
N TYR A 32 11.57 0.99 -30.67
CA TYR A 32 12.62 0.63 -29.70
C TYR A 32 12.08 0.45 -28.27
N THR A 33 11.07 1.26 -27.91
CA THR A 33 10.42 1.10 -26.59
C THR A 33 9.73 -0.27 -26.48
N GLN A 34 8.99 -0.67 -27.51
CA GLN A 34 8.31 -1.96 -27.54
C GLN A 34 9.32 -3.14 -27.58
N GLN A 35 10.38 -3.00 -28.36
CA GLN A 35 11.47 -3.99 -28.37
C GLN A 35 12.06 -4.18 -26.96
N MET A 36 12.37 -3.09 -26.25
CA MET A 36 12.92 -3.18 -24.89
C MET A 36 11.96 -3.90 -23.93
N VAL A 37 10.66 -3.65 -24.04
CA VAL A 37 9.66 -4.34 -23.20
C VAL A 37 9.60 -5.82 -23.52
N VAL A 38 9.59 -6.18 -24.81
CA VAL A 38 9.49 -7.59 -25.23
C VAL A 38 10.75 -8.36 -24.86
N TYR A 39 11.93 -7.85 -25.24
CA TYR A 39 13.20 -8.53 -24.91
C TYR A 39 13.49 -8.57 -23.42
N GLY A 40 13.09 -7.53 -22.67
CA GLY A 40 13.20 -7.53 -21.22
C GLY A 40 12.36 -8.63 -20.56
N ARG A 41 11.12 -8.80 -21.02
CA ARG A 41 10.25 -9.90 -20.54
C ARG A 41 10.76 -11.27 -20.95
N LEU A 42 11.22 -11.45 -22.18
CA LEU A 42 11.80 -12.71 -22.63
C LEU A 42 13.04 -13.08 -21.83
N ALA A 43 13.89 -12.11 -21.49
CA ALA A 43 15.05 -12.33 -20.66
C ALA A 43 14.69 -12.75 -19.24
N SER A 44 13.65 -12.12 -18.63
CA SER A 44 13.24 -12.41 -17.26
C SER A 44 12.37 -13.67 -17.09
N GLN A 45 11.65 -14.09 -18.14
CA GLN A 45 10.67 -15.18 -18.07
C GLN A 45 11.19 -16.50 -18.66
N ASN A 46 12.36 -16.50 -19.32
CA ASN A 46 12.88 -17.70 -19.96
C ASN A 46 13.57 -18.60 -18.93
N THR A 47 13.18 -19.86 -18.89
CA THR A 47 13.77 -20.87 -18.01
C THR A 47 15.15 -21.35 -18.48
N SER A 48 15.48 -21.17 -19.76
CA SER A 48 16.79 -21.48 -20.32
C SER A 48 17.75 -20.32 -20.11
N GLU A 49 18.81 -20.54 -19.35
CA GLU A 49 19.82 -19.53 -19.05
C GLU A 49 20.50 -18.96 -20.30
N SER A 50 20.79 -19.82 -21.27
CA SER A 50 21.41 -19.40 -22.54
C SER A 50 20.51 -18.47 -23.36
N ARG A 51 19.21 -18.76 -23.43
CA ARG A 51 18.23 -17.91 -24.11
C ARG A 51 18.00 -16.61 -23.36
N SER A 52 17.90 -16.66 -22.03
CA SER A 52 17.77 -15.49 -21.18
C SER A 52 18.94 -14.53 -21.38
N ARG A 53 20.18 -15.01 -21.41
CA ARG A 53 21.38 -14.22 -21.72
C ARG A 53 21.32 -13.61 -23.12
N ALA A 54 20.97 -14.39 -24.15
CA ALA A 54 20.87 -13.89 -25.53
C ALA A 54 19.84 -12.76 -25.67
N TYR A 55 18.71 -12.85 -24.96
CA TYR A 55 17.71 -11.77 -24.90
C TYR A 55 18.22 -10.56 -24.13
N ALA A 56 18.94 -10.75 -23.03
CA ALA A 56 19.55 -9.68 -22.27
C ALA A 56 20.61 -8.91 -23.09
N ASP A 57 21.46 -9.62 -23.85
CA ASP A 57 22.44 -9.02 -24.76
C ASP A 57 21.77 -8.19 -25.86
N THR A 58 20.68 -8.73 -26.41
CA THR A 58 19.88 -8.01 -27.43
C THR A 58 19.25 -6.76 -26.81
N LEU A 59 18.71 -6.85 -25.61
CA LEU A 59 18.16 -5.71 -24.86
C LEU A 59 19.22 -4.65 -24.61
N ALA A 60 20.43 -5.02 -24.19
CA ALA A 60 21.54 -4.09 -23.99
C ALA A 60 21.93 -3.37 -25.30
N ARG A 61 21.97 -4.09 -26.43
CA ARG A 61 22.23 -3.51 -27.74
C ARG A 61 21.15 -2.51 -28.15
N ILE A 62 19.87 -2.87 -28.00
CA ILE A 62 18.74 -1.97 -28.32
C ILE A 62 18.79 -0.71 -27.44
N ARG A 63 19.14 -0.87 -26.16
CA ARG A 63 19.30 0.24 -25.22
C ARG A 63 20.37 1.22 -25.69
N ARG A 64 21.55 0.74 -26.14
CA ARG A 64 22.63 1.58 -26.67
C ARG A 64 22.19 2.34 -27.93
N VAL A 65 21.53 1.67 -28.86
CA VAL A 65 20.98 2.31 -30.05
C VAL A 65 19.99 3.41 -29.67
N ARG A 66 19.17 3.16 -28.66
CA ARG A 66 18.16 4.10 -28.20
C ARG A 66 18.76 5.32 -27.49
N ILE A 67 19.88 5.16 -26.76
CA ILE A 67 20.59 6.28 -26.13
C ILE A 67 21.07 7.29 -27.20
N GLY A 68 21.60 6.80 -28.31
CA GLY A 68 22.05 7.64 -29.44
C GLY A 68 20.93 8.19 -30.33
N PHE A 69 19.66 7.85 -30.04
CA PHE A 69 18.56 8.25 -30.92
C PHE A 69 18.07 9.68 -30.67
N ASP A 70 18.16 10.55 -31.68
CA ASP A 70 17.83 11.98 -31.59
C ASP A 70 16.37 12.31 -31.29
N GLY A 71 15.47 11.34 -31.44
CA GLY A 71 14.02 11.51 -31.19
C GLY A 71 13.64 11.54 -29.70
N HIS A 72 14.58 11.38 -28.75
CA HIS A 72 14.31 11.39 -27.33
C HIS A 72 14.66 12.73 -26.68
N SER A 73 13.86 13.13 -25.67
CA SER A 73 14.22 14.24 -24.79
C SER A 73 15.54 13.97 -24.08
N TYR A 74 16.25 15.04 -23.69
CA TYR A 74 17.47 14.96 -22.91
C TYR A 74 17.31 14.05 -21.68
N VAL A 75 16.23 14.24 -20.90
CA VAL A 75 15.95 13.44 -19.70
C VAL A 75 15.80 11.94 -20.03
N THR A 76 15.11 11.61 -21.14
CA THR A 76 14.95 10.21 -21.56
C THR A 76 16.28 9.57 -21.91
N ARG A 77 17.15 10.28 -22.64
CA ARG A 77 18.48 9.78 -23.01
C ARG A 77 19.36 9.54 -21.78
N GLN A 78 19.38 10.50 -20.85
CA GLN A 78 20.18 10.37 -19.62
C GLN A 78 19.66 9.22 -18.73
N ARG A 79 18.34 9.05 -18.61
CA ARG A 79 17.77 7.89 -17.91
C ARG A 79 18.18 6.55 -18.53
N LEU A 80 18.17 6.45 -19.85
CA LEU A 80 18.59 5.23 -20.54
C LEU A 80 20.08 4.97 -20.33
N ARG A 81 20.93 6.04 -20.35
CA ARG A 81 22.35 5.93 -20.01
C ARG A 81 22.57 5.42 -18.59
N ALA A 82 21.83 5.95 -17.62
CA ALA A 82 21.93 5.50 -16.24
C ALA A 82 21.50 4.02 -16.08
N ILE A 83 20.47 3.57 -16.79
CA ILE A 83 20.07 2.16 -16.78
C ILE A 83 21.17 1.26 -17.42
N ASP A 84 21.87 1.75 -18.44
CA ASP A 84 23.00 1.04 -19.03
C ASP A 84 24.19 0.95 -18.06
N LEU A 85 24.53 2.06 -17.39
CA LEU A 85 25.55 2.09 -16.32
C LEU A 85 25.19 1.12 -15.19
N LEU A 86 23.93 1.10 -14.75
CA LEU A 86 23.47 0.18 -13.72
C LEU A 86 23.62 -1.29 -14.15
N SER A 87 23.34 -1.59 -15.41
CA SER A 87 23.56 -2.96 -15.96
C SER A 87 25.03 -3.37 -15.99
N GLN A 88 25.96 -2.40 -15.92
CA GLN A 88 27.40 -2.60 -15.82
C GLN A 88 27.91 -2.53 -14.36
N GLN A 89 27.03 -2.50 -13.37
CA GLN A 89 27.33 -2.35 -11.94
C GLN A 89 28.02 -1.01 -11.57
N ARG A 90 27.94 -0.01 -12.44
CA ARG A 90 28.51 1.33 -12.24
C ARG A 90 27.49 2.25 -11.53
N CYS A 91 27.19 1.90 -10.28
CA CYS A 91 26.10 2.50 -9.53
C CYS A 91 26.31 4.00 -9.24
N ASP A 92 27.52 4.40 -8.84
CA ASP A 92 27.82 5.81 -8.51
C ASP A 92 27.64 6.71 -9.72
N GLU A 93 28.16 6.30 -10.87
CA GLU A 93 27.99 7.03 -12.12
C GLU A 93 26.52 7.08 -12.59
N ALA A 94 25.75 6.03 -12.31
CA ALA A 94 24.31 6.03 -12.58
C ALA A 94 23.57 7.05 -11.69
N LEU A 95 23.96 7.19 -10.40
CA LEU A 95 23.41 8.20 -9.50
C LEU A 95 23.80 9.61 -9.92
N ASP A 96 25.06 9.83 -10.32
CA ASP A 96 25.55 11.13 -10.81
C ASP A 96 24.73 11.63 -12.01
N VAL A 97 24.28 10.70 -12.87
CA VAL A 97 23.43 11.01 -14.01
C VAL A 97 21.98 11.25 -13.59
N LEU A 98 21.44 10.47 -12.63
CA LEU A 98 20.01 10.48 -12.30
C LEU A 98 19.61 11.58 -11.33
N LEU A 99 20.42 11.84 -10.28
CA LEU A 99 20.08 12.80 -9.24
C LEU A 99 19.80 14.21 -9.77
N PRO A 100 20.62 14.78 -10.70
CA PRO A 100 20.33 16.08 -11.28
C PRO A 100 19.03 16.14 -12.11
N LEU A 101 18.56 14.99 -12.61
CA LEU A 101 17.30 14.91 -13.37
C LEU A 101 16.07 15.01 -12.48
N TYR A 102 16.19 14.73 -11.18
CA TYR A 102 15.09 14.86 -10.23
C TYR A 102 14.89 16.33 -9.83
N ASN A 103 14.32 17.10 -10.74
CA ASN A 103 14.13 18.54 -10.60
C ASN A 103 12.63 18.87 -10.58
N PRO A 104 12.13 19.69 -9.63
CA PRO A 104 10.71 20.08 -9.53
C PRO A 104 10.09 20.70 -10.80
N ARG A 105 10.92 21.20 -11.70
CA ARG A 105 10.47 21.74 -12.99
C ARG A 105 9.99 20.67 -13.98
N GLN A 106 10.28 19.39 -13.70
CA GLN A 106 9.86 18.28 -14.53
C GLN A 106 8.40 17.89 -14.23
N SER A 107 7.74 17.23 -15.21
CA SER A 107 6.43 16.67 -14.98
C SER A 107 6.44 15.55 -13.94
N SER A 108 5.34 15.37 -13.20
CA SER A 108 5.21 14.29 -12.21
C SER A 108 5.55 12.92 -12.80
N ARG A 109 5.13 12.66 -14.06
CA ARG A 109 5.47 11.41 -14.76
C ARG A 109 6.98 11.23 -14.96
N THR A 110 7.69 12.31 -15.27
CA THR A 110 9.16 12.27 -15.41
C THR A 110 9.81 12.04 -14.05
N LEU A 111 9.35 12.75 -13.02
CA LEU A 111 9.85 12.61 -11.64
C LEU A 111 9.63 11.20 -11.10
N ALA A 112 8.46 10.60 -11.34
CA ALA A 112 8.17 9.22 -10.95
C ALA A 112 9.19 8.25 -11.56
N ARG A 113 9.44 8.35 -12.87
CA ARG A 113 10.38 7.48 -13.60
C ARG A 113 11.82 7.69 -13.17
N VAL A 114 12.24 8.93 -12.91
CA VAL A 114 13.60 9.22 -12.41
C VAL A 114 13.77 8.64 -11.02
N ALA A 115 12.83 8.91 -10.11
CA ALA A 115 12.86 8.39 -8.75
C ALA A 115 12.88 6.86 -8.70
N TYR A 116 12.08 6.21 -9.54
CA TYR A 116 12.08 4.75 -9.66
C TYR A 116 13.45 4.21 -10.12
N ASN A 117 14.08 4.86 -11.12
CA ASN A 117 15.42 4.46 -11.57
C ASN A 117 16.47 4.65 -10.48
N ILE A 118 16.38 5.71 -9.67
CA ILE A 118 17.27 5.92 -8.51
C ILE A 118 17.06 4.82 -7.47
N ALA A 119 15.80 4.46 -7.19
CA ALA A 119 15.49 3.37 -6.27
C ALA A 119 16.11 2.03 -6.72
N ASN A 120 16.13 1.73 -8.02
CA ASN A 120 16.77 0.54 -8.56
C ASN A 120 18.29 0.56 -8.42
N VAL A 121 18.93 1.74 -8.46
CA VAL A 121 20.37 1.83 -8.16
C VAL A 121 20.64 1.50 -6.70
N TYR A 122 19.85 2.06 -5.77
CA TYR A 122 19.98 1.75 -4.35
C TYR A 122 19.62 0.28 -4.01
N GLU A 123 18.74 -0.35 -4.79
CA GLU A 123 18.54 -1.79 -4.71
C GLU A 123 19.81 -2.57 -4.99
N THR A 124 20.51 -2.21 -6.08
CA THR A 124 21.79 -2.86 -6.45
C THR A 124 22.88 -2.60 -5.43
N LEU A 125 22.90 -1.41 -4.81
CA LEU A 125 23.82 -1.06 -3.72
C LEU A 125 23.46 -1.72 -2.37
N GLY A 126 22.26 -2.31 -2.23
CA GLY A 126 21.79 -2.88 -0.98
C GLY A 126 21.34 -1.85 0.07
N ASP A 127 21.27 -0.56 -0.29
CA ASP A 127 20.80 0.50 0.61
C ASP A 127 19.26 0.53 0.65
N ARG A 128 18.72 -0.23 1.60
CA ARG A 128 17.29 -0.44 1.77
C ARG A 128 16.52 0.85 2.12
N GLU A 129 17.12 1.72 2.93
CA GLU A 129 16.46 2.96 3.37
C GLU A 129 16.38 3.97 2.23
N GLN A 130 17.45 4.14 1.46
CA GLN A 130 17.41 4.98 0.28
C GLN A 130 16.48 4.42 -0.80
N ARG A 131 16.49 3.11 -1.02
CA ARG A 131 15.53 2.46 -1.92
C ARG A 131 14.09 2.79 -1.54
N LYS A 132 13.73 2.60 -0.27
CA LYS A 132 12.40 2.90 0.27
C LYS A 132 12.02 4.37 0.06
N TYR A 133 12.92 5.28 0.38
CA TYR A 133 12.72 6.71 0.21
C TYR A 133 12.41 7.07 -1.25
N TRP A 134 13.20 6.57 -2.20
CA TRP A 134 13.02 6.87 -3.62
C TRP A 134 11.82 6.16 -4.24
N LEU A 135 11.47 4.95 -3.80
CA LEU A 135 10.21 4.29 -4.18
C LEU A 135 8.99 5.08 -3.71
N ALA A 136 9.01 5.60 -2.47
CA ALA A 136 7.93 6.43 -1.97
C ALA A 136 7.79 7.73 -2.79
N ARG A 137 8.90 8.37 -3.15
CA ARG A 137 8.90 9.54 -4.05
C ARG A 137 8.37 9.21 -5.44
N ALA A 138 8.73 8.07 -5.99
CA ALA A 138 8.21 7.60 -7.25
C ALA A 138 6.69 7.37 -7.19
N ALA A 139 6.21 6.67 -6.17
CA ALA A 139 4.79 6.38 -5.96
C ALA A 139 3.96 7.67 -5.80
N VAL A 140 4.42 8.64 -5.00
CA VAL A 140 3.73 9.93 -4.83
C VAL A 140 3.60 10.70 -6.16
N ASN A 141 4.66 10.69 -6.97
CA ASN A 141 4.62 11.33 -8.28
C ASN A 141 3.74 10.56 -9.29
N ASP A 142 3.74 9.23 -9.24
CA ASP A 142 2.87 8.38 -10.06
C ASP A 142 1.38 8.65 -9.76
N LEU A 143 1.00 8.74 -8.49
CA LEU A 143 -0.37 9.03 -8.07
C LEU A 143 -0.87 10.41 -8.55
N ARG A 144 0.03 11.34 -8.88
CA ARG A 144 -0.30 12.66 -9.44
C ARG A 144 -0.50 12.64 -10.97
N THR A 145 -0.32 11.50 -11.62
CA THR A 145 -0.46 11.38 -13.08
C THR A 145 -1.75 10.65 -13.45
N PRO A 146 -2.38 11.02 -14.59
CA PRO A 146 -3.56 10.30 -15.07
C PRO A 146 -3.26 8.85 -15.48
N VAL A 147 -2.03 8.57 -15.90
CA VAL A 147 -1.56 7.22 -16.27
C VAL A 147 -0.57 6.77 -15.21
N ARG A 148 -1.02 5.96 -14.31
CA ARG A 148 -0.25 5.44 -13.17
C ARG A 148 0.51 4.18 -13.59
N GLU A 149 1.81 4.12 -13.30
CA GLU A 149 2.63 2.95 -13.65
C GLU A 149 2.67 1.90 -12.52
N TYR A 150 2.18 2.21 -11.31
CA TYR A 150 1.93 1.35 -10.12
C TYR A 150 3.11 0.51 -9.60
N LEU A 151 4.17 0.37 -10.35
CA LEU A 151 5.28 -0.52 -9.99
C LEU A 151 5.97 -0.07 -8.70
N SER A 152 6.17 1.23 -8.52
CA SER A 152 6.79 1.80 -7.32
C SER A 152 5.98 1.54 -6.05
N LEU A 153 4.64 1.68 -6.13
CA LEU A 153 3.77 1.43 -4.99
C LEU A 153 3.69 -0.07 -4.67
N TYR A 154 3.72 -0.91 -5.68
CA TYR A 154 3.79 -2.35 -5.54
C TYR A 154 5.08 -2.80 -4.84
N GLU A 155 6.25 -2.35 -5.32
CA GLU A 155 7.53 -2.68 -4.69
C GLU A 155 7.63 -2.14 -3.26
N LEU A 156 7.07 -0.96 -3.01
CA LEU A 156 6.99 -0.43 -1.66
C LEU A 156 6.11 -1.29 -0.74
N ALA A 157 5.00 -1.85 -1.28
CA ALA A 157 4.18 -2.80 -0.54
C ALA A 157 4.92 -4.09 -0.20
N LEU A 158 5.74 -4.61 -1.13
CA LEU A 158 6.61 -5.76 -0.88
C LEU A 158 7.59 -5.46 0.25
N MET A 159 8.26 -4.30 0.23
CA MET A 159 9.19 -3.90 1.29
C MET A 159 8.50 -3.80 2.65
N MET A 160 7.29 -3.22 2.71
CA MET A 160 6.52 -3.13 3.96
C MET A 160 6.12 -4.52 4.46
N PHE A 161 5.78 -5.42 3.57
CA PHE A 161 5.47 -6.80 3.92
C PHE A 161 6.68 -7.53 4.53
N GLU A 162 7.86 -7.39 3.94
CA GLU A 162 9.11 -7.94 4.48
C GLU A 162 9.46 -7.35 5.85
N GLU A 163 9.16 -6.07 6.08
CA GLU A 163 9.33 -5.38 7.37
C GLU A 163 8.23 -5.74 8.39
N LYS A 164 7.31 -6.65 8.03
CA LYS A 164 6.16 -7.05 8.85
C LYS A 164 5.18 -5.92 9.16
N ASP A 165 5.24 -4.83 8.42
CA ASP A 165 4.24 -3.76 8.47
C ASP A 165 3.05 -4.13 7.57
N MET A 166 2.23 -5.04 8.09
CA MET A 166 1.09 -5.59 7.34
C MET A 166 0.03 -4.54 7.03
N GLU A 167 -0.10 -3.52 7.86
CA GLU A 167 -1.08 -2.45 7.64
C GLU A 167 -0.72 -1.61 6.41
N ARG A 168 0.53 -1.14 6.31
CA ARG A 168 0.99 -0.37 5.15
C ARG A 168 1.06 -1.24 3.90
N ALA A 169 1.56 -2.47 4.01
CA ALA A 169 1.59 -3.42 2.91
C ALA A 169 0.19 -3.65 2.32
N ALA A 170 -0.81 -3.95 3.17
CA ALA A 170 -2.20 -4.13 2.76
C ALA A 170 -2.77 -2.91 2.06
N ARG A 171 -2.55 -1.72 2.62
CA ARG A 171 -3.07 -0.45 2.07
C ARG A 171 -2.47 -0.15 0.70
N TYR A 172 -1.16 -0.32 0.53
CA TYR A 172 -0.48 -0.05 -0.75
C TYR A 172 -0.89 -1.06 -1.83
N ILE A 173 -0.99 -2.33 -1.48
CA ILE A 173 -1.48 -3.36 -2.41
C ILE A 173 -2.93 -3.09 -2.84
N GLN A 174 -3.82 -2.74 -1.91
CA GLN A 174 -5.22 -2.43 -2.23
C GLN A 174 -5.32 -1.24 -3.19
N CYS A 175 -4.57 -0.16 -2.96
CA CYS A 175 -4.50 0.96 -3.88
C CYS A 175 -4.01 0.54 -5.27
N THR A 176 -2.96 -0.28 -5.32
CA THR A 176 -2.39 -0.75 -6.58
C THR A 176 -3.38 -1.61 -7.37
N VAL A 177 -4.08 -2.53 -6.71
CA VAL A 177 -5.09 -3.41 -7.33
C VAL A 177 -6.29 -2.61 -7.83
N ALA A 178 -6.85 -1.72 -7.00
CA ALA A 178 -8.00 -0.90 -7.36
C ALA A 178 -7.73 -0.05 -8.61
N ASP A 179 -6.56 0.56 -8.67
CA ASP A 179 -6.15 1.39 -9.79
C ASP A 179 -5.87 0.58 -11.07
N MET A 180 -5.29 -0.61 -10.95
CA MET A 180 -5.07 -1.51 -12.10
C MET A 180 -6.36 -2.01 -12.72
N LEU A 181 -7.33 -2.38 -11.89
CA LEU A 181 -8.65 -2.80 -12.35
C LEU A 181 -9.35 -1.65 -13.09
N SER A 182 -9.24 -0.42 -12.59
CA SER A 182 -9.83 0.76 -13.22
C SER A 182 -9.20 1.12 -14.58
N CYS A 183 -7.90 0.87 -14.73
CA CYS A 183 -7.15 1.20 -15.96
C CYS A 183 -7.09 0.07 -16.98
N ASN A 184 -7.74 -1.06 -16.73
CA ASN A 184 -7.67 -2.26 -17.58
C ASN A 184 -6.21 -2.66 -17.91
N TYR A 185 -5.30 -2.40 -16.96
CA TYR A 185 -3.87 -2.68 -17.10
C TYR A 185 -3.62 -4.15 -16.76
N ASN A 186 -2.70 -4.74 -17.49
CA ASN A 186 -2.47 -6.18 -17.47
C ASN A 186 -2.08 -6.70 -16.08
N THR A 187 -2.91 -7.55 -15.52
CA THR A 187 -2.83 -8.16 -14.20
C THR A 187 -1.63 -9.09 -13.97
N ARG A 188 -0.72 -9.24 -14.93
CA ARG A 188 0.40 -10.19 -14.86
C ARG A 188 1.41 -9.97 -13.73
N ILE A 189 1.57 -8.72 -13.27
CA ILE A 189 2.45 -8.43 -12.12
C ILE A 189 1.90 -9.10 -10.85
N PHE A 190 0.58 -9.32 -10.78
CA PHE A 190 -0.10 -9.96 -9.65
C PHE A 190 -0.21 -11.47 -9.74
N HIS A 191 0.09 -12.06 -10.88
CA HIS A 191 0.15 -13.52 -11.01
C HIS A 191 1.50 -14.11 -10.54
N SER A 192 2.40 -13.29 -9.98
CA SER A 192 3.51 -13.84 -9.22
C SER A 192 2.97 -14.41 -7.91
N SER A 193 3.42 -15.61 -7.53
CA SER A 193 3.04 -16.26 -6.26
C SER A 193 3.25 -15.36 -5.03
N GLN A 194 4.20 -14.44 -5.09
CA GLN A 194 4.46 -13.45 -4.05
C GLN A 194 3.35 -12.40 -3.92
N ALA A 195 2.87 -11.85 -5.04
CA ALA A 195 1.78 -10.87 -5.03
C ALA A 195 0.49 -11.47 -4.48
N GLU A 196 0.17 -12.69 -4.90
CA GLU A 196 -1.02 -13.41 -4.44
C GLU A 196 -0.94 -13.73 -2.95
N MET A 197 0.24 -14.17 -2.47
CA MET A 197 0.48 -14.40 -1.05
C MET A 197 0.30 -13.12 -0.21
N ILE A 198 0.83 -11.98 -0.68
CA ILE A 198 0.72 -10.70 0.04
C ILE A 198 -0.73 -10.22 0.06
N ILE A 199 -1.44 -10.33 -1.07
CA ILE A 199 -2.87 -9.97 -1.14
C ILE A 199 -3.66 -10.80 -0.14
N ASN A 200 -3.46 -12.12 -0.12
CA ASN A 200 -4.16 -13.02 0.79
C ASN A 200 -3.84 -12.70 2.26
N GLN A 201 -2.57 -12.52 2.60
CA GLN A 201 -2.18 -12.17 3.98
C GLN A 201 -2.66 -10.76 4.38
N ALA A 202 -2.64 -9.80 3.47
CA ALA A 202 -3.16 -8.45 3.70
C ALA A 202 -4.68 -8.46 3.93
N VAL A 203 -5.42 -9.28 3.17
CA VAL A 203 -6.86 -9.46 3.37
C VAL A 203 -7.14 -10.11 4.72
N VAL A 204 -6.43 -11.19 5.07
CA VAL A 204 -6.56 -11.86 6.38
C VAL A 204 -6.23 -10.90 7.52
N TYR A 205 -5.16 -10.12 7.40
CA TYR A 205 -4.80 -9.10 8.39
C TYR A 205 -5.90 -8.04 8.55
N SER A 206 -6.43 -7.54 7.45
CA SER A 206 -7.53 -6.55 7.44
C SER A 206 -8.79 -7.08 8.14
N ILE A 207 -9.17 -8.34 7.87
CA ILE A 207 -10.31 -9.00 8.51
C ILE A 207 -10.05 -9.17 10.01
N ASN A 208 -8.89 -9.68 10.40
CA ASN A 208 -8.52 -9.90 11.79
C ASN A 208 -8.40 -8.59 12.60
N SER A 209 -7.92 -7.53 11.98
CA SER A 209 -7.83 -6.20 12.61
C SER A 209 -9.23 -5.64 12.91
N ARG A 210 -10.16 -5.70 11.95
CA ARG A 210 -11.55 -5.30 12.15
C ARG A 210 -12.25 -6.14 13.22
N SER A 211 -12.03 -7.45 13.20
CA SER A 211 -12.57 -8.37 14.21
C SER A 211 -12.08 -8.03 15.62
N ARG A 212 -10.78 -7.73 15.79
CA ARG A 212 -10.21 -7.32 17.09
C ARG A 212 -10.85 -6.04 17.61
N ILE A 213 -11.02 -5.03 16.76
CA ILE A 213 -11.66 -3.76 17.14
C ILE A 213 -13.09 -4.02 17.60
N LEU A 214 -13.85 -4.81 16.86
CA LEU A 214 -15.22 -5.19 17.25
C LEU A 214 -15.24 -5.94 18.59
N THR A 215 -14.34 -6.90 18.78
CA THR A 215 -14.25 -7.65 20.04
C THR A 215 -13.93 -6.74 21.23
N VAL A 216 -13.01 -5.78 21.08
CA VAL A 216 -12.70 -4.80 22.11
C VAL A 216 -13.92 -3.89 22.40
N MET A 217 -14.60 -3.40 21.36
CA MET A 217 -15.80 -2.57 21.55
C MET A 217 -16.91 -3.33 22.29
N VAL A 218 -17.17 -4.58 21.92
CA VAL A 218 -18.17 -5.44 22.58
C VAL A 218 -17.79 -5.70 24.03
N SER A 219 -16.52 -5.99 24.33
CA SER A 219 -16.07 -6.23 25.71
C SER A 219 -16.17 -4.98 26.59
N VAL A 220 -15.84 -3.80 26.05
CA VAL A 220 -16.02 -2.52 26.77
C VAL A 220 -17.51 -2.25 27.03
N PHE A 221 -18.37 -2.51 26.06
CA PHE A 221 -19.82 -2.32 26.21
C PHE A 221 -20.40 -3.25 27.29
N LEU A 222 -20.01 -4.54 27.29
CA LEU A 222 -20.41 -5.50 28.32
C LEU A 222 -19.95 -5.07 29.73
N LEU A 223 -18.72 -4.56 29.84
CA LEU A 223 -18.19 -4.06 31.12
C LEU A 223 -19.01 -2.87 31.63
N LEU A 224 -19.39 -1.93 30.75
CA LEU A 224 -20.27 -0.83 31.10
C LEU A 224 -21.65 -1.28 31.59
N LEU A 225 -22.22 -2.28 30.92
CA LEU A 225 -23.52 -2.86 31.36
C LEU A 225 -23.44 -3.46 32.75
N VAL A 226 -22.34 -4.18 33.05
CA VAL A 226 -22.11 -4.75 34.40
C VAL A 226 -22.01 -3.64 35.44
N ILE A 227 -21.27 -2.56 35.16
CA ILE A 227 -21.15 -1.43 36.08
C ILE A 227 -22.51 -0.78 36.33
N ILE A 228 -23.31 -0.55 35.30
CA ILE A 228 -24.66 0.01 35.42
C ILE A 228 -25.55 -0.89 36.26
N ALA A 229 -25.52 -2.22 36.05
CA ALA A 229 -26.28 -3.20 36.82
C ALA A 229 -25.90 -3.18 38.31
N LEU A 230 -24.59 -3.09 38.62
CA LEU A 230 -24.10 -2.98 39.99
C LEU A 230 -24.54 -1.68 40.66
N LEU A 231 -24.50 -0.56 39.95
CA LEU A 231 -24.98 0.74 40.46
C LEU A 231 -26.48 0.70 40.73
N LEU A 232 -27.28 0.15 39.83
CA LEU A 232 -28.71 -0.02 40.03
C LEU A 232 -29.02 -0.91 41.23
N PHE A 233 -28.33 -2.03 41.36
CA PHE A 233 -28.45 -2.93 42.53
C PHE A 233 -28.10 -2.21 43.84
N HIS A 234 -27.00 -1.47 43.85
CA HIS A 234 -26.59 -0.68 45.01
C HIS A 234 -27.63 0.37 45.38
N THR A 235 -28.13 1.11 44.40
CA THR A 235 -29.17 2.13 44.63
C THR A 235 -30.47 1.52 45.15
N GLN A 236 -30.91 0.38 44.56
CA GLN A 236 -32.09 -0.32 45.08
C GLN A 236 -31.92 -0.78 46.52
N ARG A 237 -30.72 -1.28 46.88
CA ARG A 237 -30.38 -1.69 48.25
C ARG A 237 -30.43 -0.54 49.22
N GLN A 238 -29.95 0.66 48.83
CA GLN A 238 -30.02 1.86 49.63
C GLN A 238 -31.48 2.33 49.80
N HIS A 239 -32.30 2.35 48.72
CA HIS A 239 -33.72 2.70 48.80
C HIS A 239 -34.50 1.75 49.72
N ARG A 240 -34.22 0.44 49.69
CA ARG A 240 -34.84 -0.51 50.64
C ARG A 240 -34.45 -0.25 52.08
N ARG A 241 -33.18 0.13 52.38
CA ARG A 241 -32.72 0.50 53.71
C ARG A 241 -33.40 1.80 54.21
N LEU A 242 -33.45 2.83 53.35
CA LEU A 242 -34.11 4.09 53.65
C LEU A 242 -35.60 3.89 53.99
N ARG A 243 -36.34 3.14 53.16
CA ARG A 243 -37.77 2.81 53.42
C ARG A 243 -37.95 2.10 54.77
N ARG A 244 -37.08 1.13 55.15
CA ARG A 244 -37.14 0.46 56.45
C ARG A 244 -36.87 1.45 57.60
N ASN A 245 -35.88 2.30 57.48
CA ASN A 245 -35.57 3.28 58.51
C ASN A 245 -36.71 4.32 58.65
N THR A 246 -37.30 4.76 57.54
CA THR A 246 -38.44 5.70 57.55
C THR A 246 -39.65 5.05 58.22
N SER A 247 -39.98 3.79 57.94
CA SER A 247 -41.09 3.07 58.59
C SER A 247 -40.88 2.89 60.08
N LEU A 248 -39.65 2.61 60.51
CA LEU A 248 -39.28 2.53 61.96
C LEU A 248 -39.48 3.90 62.65
N ILE A 249 -39.04 4.99 62.04
CA ILE A 249 -39.22 6.35 62.57
C ILE A 249 -40.68 6.68 62.71
N TYR A 250 -41.50 6.35 61.72
CA TYR A 250 -42.97 6.56 61.79
C TYR A 250 -43.60 5.72 62.94
N GLU A 251 -43.19 4.50 63.13
CA GLU A 251 -43.70 3.64 64.22
C GLU A 251 -43.29 4.16 65.60
N VAL A 252 -42.06 4.61 65.75
CA VAL A 252 -41.55 5.20 67.01
C VAL A 252 -42.28 6.51 67.31
N ASN A 253 -42.48 7.40 66.30
CA ASN A 253 -43.21 8.66 66.48
C ASN A 253 -44.68 8.40 66.86
N ARG A 254 -45.33 7.41 66.24
CA ARG A 254 -46.71 7.04 66.62
C ARG A 254 -46.80 6.57 68.11
N ARG A 255 -45.88 5.69 68.52
CA ARG A 255 -45.82 5.22 69.94
C ARG A 255 -45.54 6.36 70.91
N LEU A 256 -44.68 7.29 70.53
CA LEU A 256 -44.43 8.50 71.36
C LEU A 256 -45.67 9.38 71.45
N HIS A 257 -46.39 9.54 70.40
CA HIS A 257 -47.64 10.33 70.40
C HIS A 257 -48.74 9.64 71.27
N GLU A 258 -48.91 8.35 71.12
CA GLU A 258 -49.82 7.55 71.97
C GLU A 258 -49.44 7.61 73.45
N ARG A 259 -48.18 7.57 73.81
CA ARG A 259 -47.69 7.72 75.17
C ARG A 259 -47.92 9.15 75.73
N ASN A 260 -47.63 10.16 74.92
CA ASN A 260 -47.83 11.56 75.35
C ASN A 260 -49.31 11.82 75.59
N GLU A 261 -50.23 11.30 74.78
CA GLU A 261 -51.66 11.39 75.03
C GLU A 261 -52.07 10.62 76.30
N GLN A 262 -51.54 9.46 76.56
CA GLN A 262 -51.80 8.75 77.83
C GLN A 262 -51.28 9.55 79.04
N PHE A 263 -50.13 10.18 79.02
CA PHE A 263 -49.61 11.05 80.06
C PHE A 263 -50.47 12.29 80.28
N ARG A 264 -51.05 12.86 79.23
CA ARG A 264 -51.93 13.98 79.26
C ARG A 264 -53.23 13.63 80.01
N ILE A 265 -53.80 12.49 79.66
CA ILE A 265 -55.02 11.99 80.31
C ILE A 265 -54.80 11.69 81.81
N VAL A 266 -53.68 11.22 82.24
CA VAL A 266 -53.33 10.89 83.63
C VAL A 266 -53.02 12.18 84.43
N ASN A 267 -52.56 13.27 83.86
CA ASN A 267 -52.29 14.53 84.53
C ASN A 267 -53.52 15.49 84.65
N ASP A 268 -54.55 15.25 83.86
CA ASP A 268 -55.79 16.04 83.85
C ASP A 268 -56.84 15.44 84.83
N HIS A 269 -56.47 14.42 85.63
CA HIS A 269 -57.24 13.88 86.77
C HIS A 269 -56.51 14.10 88.11
#